data_786c41cc551fae0b64bf5f811f77b72b
#
_entry.id   786c41cc551fae0b64bf5f811f77b72b
#
_cell.length_a   1.000
_cell.length_b   1.000
_cell.length_c   1.000
_cell.angle_alpha   90.00
_cell.angle_beta   90.00
_cell.angle_gamma   90.00
#
_symmetry.space_group_name_H-M   'P 1'
#
loop_
_entity.id
_entity.type
_entity.pdbx_description
1 polymer ?
#
loop_
_entity_poly.entity_id
_entity_poly.type
_entity_poly.pdbx_seq_one_letter_code
_entity_poly.pdbx_strand_id
1 'polypeptide(L)'
;MSRRSHYLLKCPVQKYHWGSLDAESILRRIAFKAHEAVLEDEPAAELWMGAHPTAPSIVQPENESLASLIATEPDYFLGHGGHLSFLFKILHADRPLSIQAHPDRTLAKQLHARDAKNYPDPNHKPELAMCIQDMRALVGFRNENEIRVELERHAALLEICGHIEDGVRGWYAGLMRTDGEKVARAAERVRSAVSREPEEICFLDLCGIYGDRDPGIFAPFFLNYME
;
A
#
# COMPACT_ATOMS: atom_id res chain seq x y z
N MET A 1 -0.56 33.92 -17.90
CA MET A 1 -1.14 32.88 -18.78
C MET A 1 -2.66 33.06 -18.89
N SER A 2 -3.27 32.67 -20.01
CA SER A 2 -4.75 32.66 -20.12
C SER A 2 -5.29 31.63 -19.14
N ARG A 3 -6.22 32.02 -18.26
CA ARG A 3 -6.92 31.12 -17.34
C ARG A 3 -7.75 30.12 -18.14
N ARG A 4 -7.54 28.81 -17.90
CA ARG A 4 -8.26 27.72 -18.57
C ARG A 4 -9.10 26.98 -17.55
N SER A 5 -10.23 26.45 -17.97
CA SER A 5 -11.10 25.63 -17.13
C SER A 5 -10.57 24.19 -16.95
N HIS A 6 -9.63 23.76 -17.78
CA HIS A 6 -9.04 22.41 -17.76
C HIS A 6 -7.62 22.42 -18.33
N TYR A 7 -6.81 21.48 -17.88
CA TYR A 7 -5.42 21.29 -18.27
C TYR A 7 -5.17 19.83 -18.61
N LEU A 8 -4.44 19.57 -19.70
CA LEU A 8 -3.96 18.24 -20.02
C LEU A 8 -2.69 17.97 -19.21
N LEU A 9 -2.67 16.83 -18.53
CA LEU A 9 -1.55 16.43 -17.69
C LEU A 9 -0.83 15.22 -18.27
N LYS A 10 0.49 15.29 -18.34
CA LYS A 10 1.37 14.14 -18.43
C LYS A 10 1.69 13.69 -17.00
N CYS A 11 1.27 12.47 -16.64
CA CYS A 11 1.31 11.99 -15.27
C CYS A 11 2.43 10.96 -15.09
N PRO A 12 3.33 11.10 -14.10
CA PRO A 12 4.42 10.17 -13.90
C PRO A 12 3.96 8.80 -13.42
N VAL A 13 4.61 7.75 -13.93
CA VAL A 13 4.44 6.37 -13.46
C VAL A 13 5.51 6.04 -12.43
N GLN A 14 5.10 5.53 -11.28
CA GLN A 14 5.98 4.98 -10.26
C GLN A 14 6.32 3.53 -10.58
N LYS A 15 7.62 3.19 -10.53
CA LYS A 15 8.17 1.90 -10.97
C LYS A 15 8.55 1.03 -9.77
N TYR A 16 7.64 0.88 -8.80
CA TYR A 16 7.88 0.02 -7.65
C TYR A 16 7.93 -1.44 -8.06
N HIS A 17 8.76 -2.24 -7.40
CA HIS A 17 9.00 -3.66 -7.71
C HIS A 17 7.74 -4.56 -7.66
N TRP A 18 6.69 -4.11 -7.00
CA TRP A 18 5.41 -4.83 -6.92
C TRP A 18 4.44 -4.49 -8.06
N GLY A 19 4.80 -3.51 -8.90
CA GLY A 19 3.99 -3.13 -10.06
C GLY A 19 4.00 -4.17 -11.17
N SER A 20 3.06 -4.02 -12.11
CA SER A 20 2.88 -4.97 -13.21
C SER A 20 3.90 -4.79 -14.32
N LEU A 21 4.39 -5.91 -14.86
CA LEU A 21 5.14 -6.00 -16.11
C LEU A 21 4.23 -6.30 -17.31
N ASP A 22 2.94 -6.59 -17.08
CA ASP A 22 1.99 -6.88 -18.16
C ASP A 22 1.78 -5.64 -19.04
N ALA A 23 2.14 -5.76 -20.32
CA ALA A 23 1.97 -4.71 -21.33
C ALA A 23 0.51 -4.28 -21.51
N GLU A 24 -0.45 -5.20 -21.29
CA GLU A 24 -1.88 -4.97 -21.42
C GLU A 24 -2.54 -4.47 -20.14
N SER A 25 -1.78 -4.28 -19.06
CA SER A 25 -2.31 -3.75 -17.80
C SER A 25 -3.03 -2.42 -18.01
N ILE A 26 -4.13 -2.22 -17.30
CA ILE A 26 -4.94 -0.98 -17.41
C ILE A 26 -4.09 0.27 -17.14
N LEU A 27 -3.15 0.18 -16.18
CA LEU A 27 -2.26 1.29 -15.85
C LEU A 27 -1.36 1.67 -17.03
N ARG A 28 -0.71 0.69 -17.68
CA ARG A 28 0.15 0.94 -18.85
C ARG A 28 -0.64 1.51 -20.02
N ARG A 29 -1.83 1.00 -20.28
CA ARG A 29 -2.72 1.50 -21.35
C ARG A 29 -3.14 2.94 -21.12
N ILE A 30 -3.43 3.33 -19.86
CA ILE A 30 -3.78 4.70 -19.51
C ILE A 30 -2.54 5.59 -19.58
N ALA A 31 -1.39 5.16 -19.03
CA ALA A 31 -0.13 5.89 -19.10
C ALA A 31 0.30 6.17 -20.55
N PHE A 32 0.21 5.17 -21.43
CA PHE A 32 0.49 5.33 -22.86
C PHE A 32 -0.41 6.40 -23.51
N LYS A 33 -1.71 6.38 -23.22
CA LYS A 33 -2.65 7.41 -23.73
C LYS A 33 -2.35 8.80 -23.15
N ALA A 34 -1.77 8.87 -21.97
CA ALA A 34 -1.33 10.11 -21.32
C ALA A 34 0.10 10.52 -21.70
N HIS A 35 0.65 9.98 -22.79
CA HIS A 35 2.00 10.25 -23.31
C HIS A 35 3.14 9.95 -22.34
N GLU A 36 2.92 9.02 -21.39
CA GLU A 36 3.96 8.52 -20.51
C GLU A 36 4.40 7.13 -21.00
N ALA A 37 5.67 7.00 -21.37
CA ALA A 37 6.25 5.73 -21.79
C ALA A 37 6.79 4.96 -20.58
N VAL A 38 6.39 3.70 -20.45
CA VAL A 38 6.97 2.73 -19.51
C VAL A 38 7.66 1.65 -20.33
N LEU A 39 8.95 1.42 -20.09
CA LEU A 39 9.70 0.39 -20.81
C LEU A 39 9.13 -1.01 -20.48
N GLU A 40 9.29 -1.96 -21.40
CA GLU A 40 8.72 -3.31 -21.26
C GLU A 40 9.25 -4.06 -20.02
N ASP A 41 10.51 -3.82 -19.67
CA ASP A 41 11.22 -4.42 -18.53
C ASP A 41 11.05 -3.64 -17.21
N GLU A 42 10.33 -2.52 -17.23
CA GLU A 42 10.07 -1.71 -16.03
C GLU A 42 8.68 -1.99 -15.46
N PRO A 43 8.54 -2.21 -14.14
CA PRO A 43 7.23 -2.38 -13.53
C PRO A 43 6.43 -1.07 -13.56
N ALA A 44 5.13 -1.15 -13.84
CA ALA A 44 4.20 -0.04 -13.72
C ALA A 44 3.32 -0.24 -12.48
N ALA A 45 3.59 0.48 -11.41
CA ALA A 45 2.94 0.30 -10.12
C ALA A 45 1.84 1.32 -9.85
N GLU A 46 2.13 2.60 -10.01
CA GLU A 46 1.18 3.68 -9.78
C GLU A 46 1.33 4.78 -10.84
N LEU A 47 0.22 5.29 -11.35
CA LEU A 47 0.16 6.51 -12.15
C LEU A 47 -0.32 7.65 -11.24
N TRP A 48 0.51 8.68 -11.05
CA TRP A 48 0.22 9.79 -10.15
C TRP A 48 -0.35 10.99 -10.88
N MET A 49 -1.54 11.42 -10.49
CA MET A 49 -2.21 12.60 -11.03
C MET A 49 -2.33 13.67 -9.94
N GLY A 50 -1.38 14.61 -9.92
CA GLY A 50 -1.34 15.62 -8.88
C GLY A 50 -0.06 16.46 -8.84
N ALA A 51 0.08 17.21 -7.77
CA ALA A 51 1.19 18.13 -7.53
C ALA A 51 2.17 17.64 -6.47
N HIS A 52 2.36 16.30 -6.34
CA HIS A 52 3.25 15.74 -5.32
C HIS A 52 4.70 16.22 -5.53
N PRO A 53 5.41 16.69 -4.47
CA PRO A 53 6.72 17.32 -4.63
C PRO A 53 7.79 16.46 -5.33
N THR A 54 7.77 15.14 -5.09
CA THR A 54 8.78 14.23 -5.67
C THR A 54 8.48 13.84 -7.11
N ALA A 55 7.21 13.88 -7.55
CA ALA A 55 6.79 13.49 -8.88
C ALA A 55 5.49 14.22 -9.28
N PRO A 56 5.55 15.53 -9.55
CA PRO A 56 4.38 16.27 -9.99
C PRO A 56 4.02 15.92 -11.42
N SER A 57 2.72 15.96 -11.73
CA SER A 57 2.24 15.94 -13.12
C SER A 57 2.73 17.16 -13.89
N ILE A 58 2.94 17.02 -15.21
CA ILE A 58 3.42 18.06 -16.11
C ILE A 58 2.25 18.53 -16.97
N VAL A 59 2.00 19.84 -16.96
CA VAL A 59 0.96 20.51 -17.76
C VAL A 59 1.42 20.58 -19.22
N GLN A 60 0.54 20.19 -20.14
CA GLN A 60 0.81 20.21 -21.57
C GLN A 60 -0.01 21.32 -22.28
N PRO A 61 0.52 21.96 -23.32
CA PRO A 61 1.83 21.78 -23.95
C PRO A 61 2.96 22.59 -23.29
N GLU A 62 2.70 23.36 -22.23
CA GLU A 62 3.63 24.30 -21.60
C GLU A 62 4.87 23.61 -21.00
N ASN A 63 4.77 22.31 -20.73
CA ASN A 63 5.80 21.50 -20.10
C ASN A 63 6.23 22.02 -18.71
N GLU A 64 5.30 22.62 -17.99
CA GLU A 64 5.46 23.15 -16.63
C GLU A 64 4.90 22.16 -15.60
N SER A 65 5.51 22.06 -14.41
CA SER A 65 4.95 21.21 -13.36
C SER A 65 3.62 21.78 -12.84
N LEU A 66 2.65 20.90 -12.56
CA LEU A 66 1.39 21.30 -11.96
C LEU A 66 1.61 22.02 -10.61
N ALA A 67 2.62 21.59 -9.85
CA ALA A 67 2.98 22.25 -8.59
C ALA A 67 3.44 23.70 -8.81
N SER A 68 4.28 23.97 -9.83
CA SER A 68 4.71 25.33 -10.18
C SER A 68 3.53 26.16 -10.65
N LEU A 69 2.71 25.62 -11.53
CA LEU A 69 1.51 26.33 -12.03
C LEU A 69 0.58 26.73 -10.88
N ILE A 70 0.27 25.82 -9.96
CA ILE A 70 -0.56 26.12 -8.78
C ILE A 70 0.08 27.24 -7.94
N ALA A 71 1.40 27.23 -7.78
CA ALA A 71 2.10 28.24 -6.99
C ALA A 71 2.04 29.66 -7.58
N THR A 72 1.76 29.80 -8.88
CA THR A 72 1.61 31.13 -9.52
C THR A 72 0.32 31.84 -9.12
N GLU A 73 -0.78 31.10 -9.00
CA GLU A 73 -2.12 31.63 -8.66
C GLU A 73 -2.87 30.64 -7.73
N PRO A 74 -2.40 30.40 -6.48
CA PRO A 74 -2.95 29.36 -5.62
C PRO A 74 -4.45 29.54 -5.35
N ASP A 75 -4.93 30.77 -5.17
CA ASP A 75 -6.35 31.05 -4.91
C ASP A 75 -7.24 30.69 -6.13
N TYR A 76 -6.72 30.85 -7.33
CA TYR A 76 -7.44 30.48 -8.55
C TYR A 76 -7.57 28.96 -8.68
N PHE A 77 -6.49 28.22 -8.41
CA PHE A 77 -6.46 26.76 -8.60
C PHE A 77 -7.08 25.99 -7.45
N LEU A 78 -6.94 26.48 -6.22
CA LEU A 78 -7.28 25.74 -5.00
C LEU A 78 -8.50 26.34 -4.25
N GLY A 79 -8.92 27.56 -4.62
CA GLY A 79 -9.93 28.32 -3.89
C GLY A 79 -9.39 28.83 -2.55
N HIS A 80 -9.28 27.93 -1.57
CA HIS A 80 -8.73 28.22 -0.25
C HIS A 80 -7.66 27.21 0.11
N GLY A 81 -6.49 27.67 0.49
CA GLY A 81 -5.39 26.83 0.93
C GLY A 81 -4.15 26.90 0.03
N GLY A 82 -3.01 26.61 0.60
CA GLY A 82 -1.70 26.76 -0.05
C GLY A 82 -1.21 25.56 -0.86
N HIS A 83 -1.91 24.44 -0.88
CA HIS A 83 -1.47 23.21 -1.58
C HIS A 83 -2.66 22.33 -1.98
N LEU A 84 -2.46 21.52 -3.02
CA LEU A 84 -3.41 20.49 -3.42
C LEU A 84 -3.46 19.40 -2.34
N SER A 85 -4.62 19.22 -1.71
CA SER A 85 -4.77 18.40 -0.50
C SER A 85 -4.90 16.90 -0.77
N PHE A 86 -4.84 16.47 -2.02
CA PHE A 86 -4.95 15.06 -2.39
C PHE A 86 -4.00 14.69 -3.54
N LEU A 87 -3.71 13.40 -3.64
CA LEU A 87 -3.07 12.77 -4.79
C LEU A 87 -4.03 11.73 -5.35
N PHE A 88 -4.51 11.94 -6.57
CA PHE A 88 -5.27 10.93 -7.27
C PHE A 88 -4.31 9.99 -7.99
N LYS A 89 -4.54 8.67 -7.88
CA LYS A 89 -3.65 7.68 -8.50
C LYS A 89 -4.41 6.45 -8.99
N ILE A 90 -3.87 5.82 -10.03
CA ILE A 90 -4.26 4.48 -10.46
C ILE A 90 -3.13 3.55 -10.02
N LEU A 91 -3.49 2.45 -9.38
CA LEU A 91 -2.56 1.47 -8.83
C LEU A 91 -2.81 0.12 -9.50
N HIS A 92 -1.72 -0.58 -9.87
CA HIS A 92 -1.75 -1.96 -10.34
C HIS A 92 -0.66 -2.76 -9.62
N ALA A 93 -1.07 -3.73 -8.84
CA ALA A 93 -0.16 -4.56 -8.06
C ALA A 93 -0.18 -6.01 -8.52
N ASP A 94 0.94 -6.51 -9.04
CA ASP A 94 1.17 -7.93 -9.35
C ASP A 94 1.71 -8.70 -8.13
N ARG A 95 2.15 -7.96 -7.11
CA ARG A 95 2.63 -8.52 -5.84
C ARG A 95 2.05 -7.73 -4.67
N PRO A 96 1.84 -8.36 -3.52
CA PRO A 96 1.37 -7.66 -2.34
C PRO A 96 2.29 -6.49 -1.96
N LEU A 97 1.69 -5.39 -1.52
CA LEU A 97 2.42 -4.27 -0.95
C LEU A 97 2.88 -4.62 0.47
N SER A 98 3.86 -3.87 0.98
CA SER A 98 4.22 -3.96 2.40
C SER A 98 3.03 -3.65 3.29
N ILE A 99 2.98 -4.27 4.47
CA ILE A 99 1.98 -3.94 5.49
C ILE A 99 2.20 -2.50 5.93
N GLN A 100 1.15 -1.69 5.84
CA GLN A 100 1.20 -0.25 6.11
C GLN A 100 0.19 0.14 7.21
N ALA A 101 0.64 0.96 8.15
CA ALA A 101 -0.21 1.60 9.13
C ALA A 101 -0.02 3.12 9.03
N HIS A 102 -1.04 3.83 8.56
CA HIS A 102 -0.98 5.27 8.41
C HIS A 102 -1.22 5.97 9.75
N PRO A 103 -0.32 6.88 10.19
CA PRO A 103 -0.48 7.59 11.44
C PRO A 103 -1.59 8.65 11.34
N ASP A 104 -2.22 8.95 12.46
CA ASP A 104 -3.04 10.14 12.58
C ASP A 104 -2.20 11.43 12.48
N ARG A 105 -2.86 12.58 12.42
CA ARG A 105 -2.20 13.90 12.24
C ARG A 105 -1.19 14.23 13.34
N THR A 106 -1.45 13.82 14.56
CA THR A 106 -0.56 14.08 15.70
C THR A 106 0.66 13.18 15.67
N LEU A 107 0.42 11.88 15.46
CA LEU A 107 1.47 10.89 15.38
C LEU A 107 2.37 11.11 14.16
N ALA A 108 1.82 11.51 13.00
CA ALA A 108 2.59 11.81 11.79
C ALA A 108 3.67 12.87 12.05
N LYS A 109 3.31 13.97 12.74
CA LYS A 109 4.26 15.02 13.13
C LYS A 109 5.35 14.52 14.08
N GLN A 110 4.98 13.68 15.06
CA GLN A 110 5.94 13.10 16.01
C GLN A 110 6.91 12.14 15.32
N LEU A 111 6.40 11.29 14.43
CA LEU A 111 7.21 10.34 13.66
C LEU A 111 8.18 11.06 12.73
N HIS A 112 7.71 12.07 12.00
CA HIS A 112 8.55 12.90 11.14
C HIS A 112 9.65 13.62 11.94
N ALA A 113 9.32 14.23 13.06
CA ALA A 113 10.30 14.92 13.91
C ALA A 113 11.37 13.96 14.48
N ARG A 114 11.01 12.70 14.74
CA ARG A 114 11.91 11.67 15.28
C ARG A 114 12.77 11.01 14.21
N ASP A 115 12.20 10.76 13.04
CA ASP A 115 12.83 9.98 11.97
C ASP A 115 12.32 10.43 10.59
N ALA A 116 12.77 11.61 10.13
CA ALA A 116 12.39 12.17 8.85
C ALA A 116 12.84 11.31 7.64
N LYS A 117 13.79 10.39 7.83
CA LYS A 117 14.23 9.48 6.78
C LYS A 117 13.15 8.46 6.43
N ASN A 118 12.54 7.84 7.44
CA ASN A 118 11.50 6.83 7.26
C ASN A 118 10.08 7.44 7.20
N TYR A 119 9.91 8.66 7.75
CA TYR A 119 8.66 9.43 7.74
C TYR A 119 8.91 10.80 7.10
N PRO A 120 9.08 10.88 5.77
CA PRO A 120 9.51 12.10 5.09
C PRO A 120 8.46 13.22 5.09
N ASP A 121 7.21 12.91 5.43
CA ASP A 121 6.08 13.83 5.44
C ASP A 121 5.45 13.90 6.84
N PRO A 122 5.23 15.12 7.42
CA PRO A 122 4.58 15.30 8.71
C PRO A 122 3.05 15.20 8.66
N ASN A 123 2.47 14.98 7.47
CA ASN A 123 1.03 14.93 7.30
C ASN A 123 0.47 13.51 7.52
N HIS A 124 -0.76 13.44 7.99
CA HIS A 124 -1.50 12.20 7.97
C HIS A 124 -1.86 11.81 6.54
N LYS A 125 -2.06 10.52 6.30
CA LYS A 125 -2.30 9.98 4.95
C LYS A 125 -3.57 9.12 4.93
N PRO A 126 -4.78 9.71 5.04
CA PRO A 126 -6.00 8.95 4.80
C PRO A 126 -6.04 8.52 3.33
N GLU A 127 -6.44 7.29 3.09
CA GLU A 127 -6.57 6.74 1.74
C GLU A 127 -7.96 6.15 1.53
N LEU A 128 -8.48 6.33 0.31
CA LEU A 128 -9.67 5.68 -0.20
C LEU A 128 -9.25 4.90 -1.46
N ALA A 129 -9.55 3.62 -1.50
CA ALA A 129 -9.34 2.78 -2.67
C ALA A 129 -10.68 2.30 -3.23
N MET A 130 -10.78 2.28 -4.56
CA MET A 130 -11.92 1.72 -5.29
C MET A 130 -11.39 0.75 -6.34
N CYS A 131 -11.82 -0.52 -6.25
CA CYS A 131 -11.46 -1.53 -7.22
C CYS A 131 -12.14 -1.26 -8.55
N ILE A 132 -11.39 -1.27 -9.64
CA ILE A 132 -11.87 -1.15 -11.02
C ILE A 132 -11.66 -2.44 -11.84
N GLN A 133 -10.95 -3.38 -11.26
CA GLN A 133 -10.74 -4.76 -11.72
C GLN A 133 -10.68 -5.67 -10.49
N ASP A 134 -10.67 -6.98 -10.70
CA ASP A 134 -10.52 -7.97 -9.63
C ASP A 134 -9.22 -7.70 -8.87
N MET A 135 -9.33 -7.66 -7.54
CA MET A 135 -8.21 -7.36 -6.66
C MET A 135 -8.39 -8.08 -5.31
N ARG A 136 -7.32 -8.68 -4.82
CA ARG A 136 -7.27 -9.19 -3.45
C ARG A 136 -6.65 -8.16 -2.52
N ALA A 137 -7.23 -7.97 -1.34
CA ALA A 137 -6.72 -7.03 -0.36
C ALA A 137 -6.84 -7.58 1.07
N LEU A 138 -5.91 -7.15 1.93
CA LEU A 138 -5.96 -7.33 3.38
C LEU A 138 -6.15 -5.95 4.02
N VAL A 139 -7.30 -5.72 4.67
CA VAL A 139 -7.68 -4.38 5.15
C VAL A 139 -8.26 -4.42 6.55
N GLY A 140 -7.59 -3.73 7.49
CA GLY A 140 -8.03 -3.64 8.87
C GLY A 140 -7.96 -4.96 9.62
N PHE A 141 -7.98 -4.91 10.95
CA PHE A 141 -7.99 -6.12 11.76
C PHE A 141 -9.36 -6.80 11.71
N ARG A 142 -9.35 -8.12 11.68
CA ARG A 142 -10.52 -8.96 11.92
C ARG A 142 -11.02 -8.77 13.35
N ASN A 143 -12.24 -9.20 13.62
CA ASN A 143 -12.77 -9.25 14.99
C ASN A 143 -11.86 -10.10 15.88
N GLU A 144 -11.67 -9.68 17.13
CA GLU A 144 -10.78 -10.37 18.08
C GLU A 144 -11.15 -11.84 18.27
N ASN A 145 -12.44 -12.17 18.31
CA ASN A 145 -12.89 -13.56 18.45
C ASN A 145 -12.54 -14.41 17.21
N GLU A 146 -12.60 -13.85 16.01
CA GLU A 146 -12.21 -14.53 14.78
C GLU A 146 -10.70 -14.81 14.77
N ILE A 147 -9.89 -13.81 15.14
CA ILE A 147 -8.43 -13.99 15.27
C ILE A 147 -8.12 -15.06 16.33
N ARG A 148 -8.81 -15.03 17.48
CA ARG A 148 -8.66 -16.03 18.54
C ARG A 148 -8.93 -17.45 18.05
N VAL A 149 -9.99 -17.65 17.28
CA VAL A 149 -10.30 -18.94 16.67
C VAL A 149 -9.19 -19.42 15.75
N GLU A 150 -8.60 -18.54 14.94
CA GLU A 150 -7.46 -18.90 14.09
C GLU A 150 -6.22 -19.25 14.89
N LEU A 151 -5.93 -18.50 15.97
CA LEU A 151 -4.79 -18.81 16.85
C LEU A 151 -4.98 -20.14 17.58
N GLU A 152 -6.18 -20.48 18.00
CA GLU A 152 -6.52 -21.77 18.63
C GLU A 152 -6.42 -22.92 17.62
N ARG A 153 -6.86 -22.69 16.37
CA ARG A 153 -6.74 -23.66 15.27
C ARG A 153 -5.27 -23.93 14.91
N HIS A 154 -4.47 -22.89 14.89
CA HIS A 154 -3.05 -22.92 14.52
C HIS A 154 -2.14 -22.68 15.73
N ALA A 155 -2.01 -23.69 16.61
CA ALA A 155 -1.21 -23.57 17.82
C ALA A 155 0.24 -23.08 17.57
N ALA A 156 0.81 -23.42 16.41
CA ALA A 156 2.15 -22.93 16.02
C ALA A 156 2.18 -21.41 15.80
N LEU A 157 1.08 -20.82 15.32
CA LEU A 157 0.95 -19.37 15.18
C LEU A 157 0.79 -18.72 16.56
N LEU A 158 -0.03 -19.30 17.44
CA LEU A 158 -0.18 -18.80 18.81
C LEU A 158 1.16 -18.78 19.57
N GLU A 159 1.99 -19.83 19.43
CA GLU A 159 3.31 -19.92 20.08
C GLU A 159 4.23 -18.72 19.75
N ILE A 160 4.13 -18.15 18.54
CA ILE A 160 4.95 -17.01 18.13
C ILE A 160 4.25 -15.66 18.38
N CYS A 161 2.95 -15.65 18.62
CA CYS A 161 2.19 -14.44 18.90
C CYS A 161 2.17 -14.06 20.39
N GLY A 162 2.32 -15.01 21.30
CA GLY A 162 2.28 -14.81 22.76
C GLY A 162 1.20 -15.63 23.45
N HIS A 163 0.52 -15.03 24.43
CA HIS A 163 -0.53 -15.71 25.20
C HIS A 163 -1.93 -15.37 24.68
N ILE A 164 -2.88 -16.30 24.83
CA ILE A 164 -4.24 -16.13 24.29
C ILE A 164 -4.99 -14.94 24.93
N GLU A 165 -4.57 -14.47 26.09
CA GLU A 165 -5.13 -13.33 26.82
C GLU A 165 -4.57 -11.98 26.37
N ASP A 166 -3.52 -11.95 25.53
CA ASP A 166 -2.82 -10.70 25.15
C ASP A 166 -3.64 -9.78 24.23
N GLY A 167 -4.70 -10.33 23.61
CA GLY A 167 -5.56 -9.61 22.67
C GLY A 167 -4.87 -9.26 21.35
N VAL A 168 -5.63 -8.72 20.41
CA VAL A 168 -5.17 -8.45 19.02
C VAL A 168 -3.85 -7.67 18.98
N ARG A 169 -3.74 -6.63 19.81
CA ARG A 169 -2.53 -5.79 19.84
C ARG A 169 -1.31 -6.56 20.33
N GLY A 170 -1.48 -7.38 21.35
CA GLY A 170 -0.40 -8.20 21.90
C GLY A 170 0.03 -9.29 20.91
N TRP A 171 -0.92 -10.02 20.34
CA TRP A 171 -0.66 -11.08 19.37
C TRP A 171 0.08 -10.56 18.13
N TYR A 172 -0.43 -9.49 17.55
CA TYR A 172 0.19 -8.91 16.36
C TYR A 172 1.57 -8.32 16.65
N ALA A 173 1.75 -7.69 17.81
CA ALA A 173 3.06 -7.19 18.23
C ALA A 173 4.05 -8.32 18.54
N GLY A 174 3.60 -9.44 19.09
CA GLY A 174 4.38 -10.65 19.30
C GLY A 174 4.87 -11.23 17.98
N LEU A 175 3.93 -11.43 17.03
CA LEU A 175 4.22 -11.90 15.69
C LEU A 175 5.28 -11.03 15.00
N MET A 176 5.08 -9.72 14.94
CA MET A 176 5.97 -8.79 14.21
C MET A 176 7.35 -8.62 14.85
N ARG A 177 7.56 -9.09 16.09
CA ARG A 177 8.85 -9.09 16.78
C ARG A 177 9.55 -10.45 16.78
N THR A 178 8.88 -11.48 16.28
CA THR A 178 9.41 -12.84 16.25
C THR A 178 10.55 -12.97 15.24
N ASP A 179 11.61 -13.67 15.61
CA ASP A 179 12.73 -13.93 14.71
C ASP A 179 12.34 -14.88 13.56
N GLY A 180 13.00 -14.71 12.40
CA GLY A 180 12.67 -15.41 11.18
C GLY A 180 12.77 -16.94 11.26
N GLU A 181 13.61 -17.51 12.14
CA GLU A 181 13.70 -18.96 12.31
C GLU A 181 12.47 -19.55 13.02
N LYS A 182 11.92 -18.80 13.99
CA LYS A 182 10.68 -19.19 14.65
C LYS A 182 9.50 -19.03 13.70
N VAL A 183 9.48 -17.94 12.91
CA VAL A 183 8.49 -17.74 11.85
C VAL A 183 8.49 -18.91 10.87
N ALA A 184 9.65 -19.32 10.37
CA ALA A 184 9.77 -20.44 9.43
C ALA A 184 9.24 -21.77 10.01
N ARG A 185 9.58 -22.08 11.26
CA ARG A 185 9.05 -23.29 11.94
C ARG A 185 7.54 -23.24 12.12
N ALA A 186 6.98 -22.08 12.46
CA ALA A 186 5.55 -21.90 12.56
C ALA A 186 4.88 -22.05 11.20
N ALA A 187 5.45 -21.46 10.14
CA ALA A 187 4.94 -21.55 8.78
C ALA A 187 4.89 -22.99 8.27
N GLU A 188 5.90 -23.79 8.52
CA GLU A 188 5.92 -25.22 8.17
C GLU A 188 4.79 -25.99 8.85
N ARG A 189 4.56 -25.76 10.14
CA ARG A 189 3.50 -26.42 10.91
C ARG A 189 2.11 -25.96 10.48
N VAL A 190 1.91 -24.66 10.24
CA VAL A 190 0.62 -24.13 9.74
C VAL A 190 0.34 -24.71 8.35
N ARG A 191 1.33 -24.69 7.44
CA ARG A 191 1.19 -25.23 6.07
C ARG A 191 0.75 -26.68 6.04
N SER A 192 1.19 -27.49 7.00
CA SER A 192 0.79 -28.90 7.11
C SER A 192 -0.66 -29.11 7.60
N ALA A 193 -1.29 -28.06 8.13
CA ALA A 193 -2.62 -28.12 8.75
C ALA A 193 -3.69 -27.30 7.99
N VAL A 194 -3.36 -26.68 6.84
CA VAL A 194 -4.31 -25.85 6.09
C VAL A 194 -5.47 -26.66 5.51
N SER A 195 -6.68 -26.11 5.60
CA SER A 195 -7.93 -26.67 5.08
C SER A 195 -8.43 -26.00 3.79
N ARG A 196 -7.67 -25.07 3.23
CA ARG A 196 -7.94 -24.28 2.03
C ARG A 196 -9.03 -23.20 2.18
N GLU A 197 -9.18 -22.66 3.36
CA GLU A 197 -9.93 -21.42 3.54
C GLU A 197 -9.21 -20.25 2.81
N PRO A 198 -9.92 -19.18 2.40
CA PRO A 198 -9.34 -18.08 1.66
C PRO A 198 -8.09 -17.47 2.32
N GLU A 199 -8.11 -17.30 3.63
CA GLU A 199 -6.98 -16.77 4.40
C GLU A 199 -5.76 -17.71 4.37
N GLU A 200 -6.00 -19.01 4.42
CA GLU A 200 -4.94 -20.03 4.34
C GLU A 200 -4.35 -20.12 2.93
N ILE A 201 -5.15 -19.96 1.88
CA ILE A 201 -4.67 -19.87 0.51
C ILE A 201 -3.80 -18.61 0.35
N CYS A 202 -4.28 -17.47 0.86
CA CYS A 202 -3.51 -16.23 0.85
C CYS A 202 -2.17 -16.39 1.62
N PHE A 203 -2.16 -17.04 2.77
CA PHE A 203 -0.94 -17.36 3.51
C PHE A 203 0.04 -18.19 2.67
N LEU A 204 -0.43 -19.22 1.96
CA LEU A 204 0.42 -20.05 1.11
C LEU A 204 1.03 -19.24 -0.05
N ASP A 205 0.25 -18.36 -0.68
CA ASP A 205 0.72 -17.45 -1.72
C ASP A 205 1.82 -16.52 -1.19
N LEU A 206 1.60 -15.93 -0.01
CA LEU A 206 2.59 -15.05 0.65
C LEU A 206 3.88 -15.79 0.99
N CYS A 207 3.82 -17.03 1.47
CA CYS A 207 5.00 -17.89 1.68
C CYS A 207 5.79 -18.08 0.37
N GLY A 208 5.10 -18.30 -0.74
CA GLY A 208 5.72 -18.45 -2.07
C GLY A 208 6.42 -17.18 -2.56
N ILE A 209 5.89 -16.00 -2.21
CA ILE A 209 6.40 -14.71 -2.67
C ILE A 209 7.54 -14.19 -1.78
N TYR A 210 7.38 -14.25 -0.45
CA TYR A 210 8.27 -13.63 0.52
C TYR A 210 9.17 -14.61 1.26
N GLY A 211 8.91 -15.91 1.12
CA GLY A 211 9.58 -16.96 1.88
C GLY A 211 9.05 -17.08 3.32
N ASP A 212 9.50 -18.11 4.00
CA ASP A 212 8.91 -18.55 5.28
C ASP A 212 9.42 -17.77 6.51
N ARG A 213 10.31 -16.78 6.35
CA ARG A 213 10.94 -16.05 7.47
C ARG A 213 10.35 -14.69 7.74
N ASP A 214 9.45 -14.22 6.86
CA ASP A 214 8.78 -12.93 7.02
C ASP A 214 7.52 -13.11 7.86
N PRO A 215 7.36 -12.43 9.02
CA PRO A 215 6.16 -12.55 9.84
C PRO A 215 4.90 -12.04 9.13
N GLY A 216 5.04 -11.18 8.12
CA GLY A 216 3.93 -10.66 7.31
C GLY A 216 3.16 -11.74 6.55
N ILE A 217 3.73 -12.93 6.31
CA ILE A 217 3.02 -14.05 5.68
C ILE A 217 1.79 -14.50 6.48
N PHE A 218 1.78 -14.24 7.79
CA PHE A 218 0.65 -14.55 8.68
C PHE A 218 -0.42 -13.46 8.74
N ALA A 219 -0.25 -12.34 8.03
CA ALA A 219 -1.22 -11.24 8.00
C ALA A 219 -2.67 -11.69 7.67
N PRO A 220 -2.92 -12.70 6.77
CA PRO A 220 -4.27 -13.16 6.47
C PRO A 220 -5.06 -13.68 7.66
N PHE A 221 -4.41 -14.17 8.70
CA PHE A 221 -5.09 -14.63 9.92
C PHE A 221 -5.52 -13.48 10.86
N PHE A 222 -5.00 -12.27 10.63
CA PHE A 222 -5.25 -11.08 11.45
C PHE A 222 -6.07 -10.02 10.74
N LEU A 223 -5.97 -9.92 9.43
CA LEU A 223 -6.59 -8.86 8.63
C LEU A 223 -7.77 -9.40 7.84
N ASN A 224 -8.76 -8.53 7.59
CA ASN A 224 -9.89 -8.90 6.74
C ASN A 224 -9.41 -9.13 5.32
N TYR A 225 -9.65 -10.34 4.80
CA TYR A 225 -9.43 -10.69 3.40
C TYR A 225 -10.62 -10.24 2.56
N MET A 226 -10.34 -9.61 1.44
CA MET A 226 -11.33 -9.11 0.47
C MET A 226 -10.90 -9.54 -0.93
N GLU A 227 -11.87 -10.02 -1.72
CA GLU A 227 -11.70 -10.40 -3.13
C GLU A 227 -12.80 -9.79 -4.00
#